data_9286924367a02f84fd78caf6f74e0d60
#
_entry.id   9286924367a02f84fd78caf6f74e0d60
#
_cell.length_a   1.000
_cell.length_b   1.000
_cell.length_c   1.000
_cell.angle_alpha   90.00
_cell.angle_beta   90.00
_cell.angle_gamma   90.00
#
_symmetry.space_group_name_H-M   'P 1'
#
loop_
_entity.id
_entity.type
_entity.pdbx_description
1 polymer ?
#
loop_
_entity_poly.entity_id
_entity_poly.type
_entity_poly.pdbx_seq_one_letter_code
_entity_poly.pdbx_strand_id
1 'polypeptide(L)'
;MGQAKYWHPYQMRSARLILVEDDAFTRATLGDALILQGFDVKARVATAAEALAAQAEHAPQVAVLDLDLGIGPTGIDVAIALRNKNPQIGIVFLTTYKDPRLIESNLPTLPEGAIYLNKLEMTSTSAIAGQVSSAMMKPLVRRSFPWVRNSPLSALSTLQIEIMKEIAEGASTSEIARSRGVSEQAIDKSISRISKHLGLPKSADSHQRVQIVRAFFENKGQGI
;
A
#
# COMPACT_ATOMS: atom_id res chain seq x y z
N MET A 1 33.34 4.27 27.32
CA MET A 1 33.12 2.93 26.71
C MET A 1 31.66 2.55 26.92
N GLY A 2 30.82 2.82 25.91
CA GLY A 2 29.39 2.52 25.95
C GLY A 2 29.15 1.07 25.56
N GLN A 3 28.59 0.28 26.46
CA GLN A 3 28.15 -1.07 26.16
C GLN A 3 27.03 -1.01 25.10
N ALA A 4 27.32 -1.48 23.90
CA ALA A 4 26.29 -1.80 22.92
C ALA A 4 25.36 -2.85 23.55
N LYS A 5 24.13 -2.47 23.85
CA LYS A 5 23.11 -3.42 24.28
C LYS A 5 22.85 -4.39 23.11
N TYR A 6 23.45 -5.55 23.17
CA TYR A 6 23.11 -6.66 22.28
C TYR A 6 21.66 -7.05 22.53
N TRP A 7 20.78 -6.72 21.58
CA TRP A 7 19.42 -7.18 21.59
C TRP A 7 19.42 -8.69 21.30
N HIS A 8 19.12 -9.48 22.33
CA HIS A 8 18.99 -10.92 22.15
C HIS A 8 17.82 -11.25 21.23
N PRO A 9 17.96 -12.17 20.26
CA PRO A 9 16.87 -12.66 19.40
C PRO A 9 15.64 -13.17 20.17
N TYR A 10 15.83 -13.53 21.43
CA TYR A 10 14.79 -14.03 22.32
C TYR A 10 13.72 -13.00 22.75
N GLN A 11 14.03 -11.69 22.76
CA GLN A 11 13.06 -10.66 23.12
C GLN A 11 12.11 -10.28 21.97
N MET A 12 12.45 -10.64 20.73
CA MET A 12 11.60 -10.38 19.56
C MET A 12 10.51 -11.44 19.35
N ARG A 13 10.65 -12.61 20.00
CA ARG A 13 9.72 -13.76 19.89
C ARG A 13 8.36 -13.57 20.57
N SER A 14 8.12 -12.46 21.22
CA SER A 14 6.85 -12.19 21.93
C SER A 14 6.15 -10.92 21.47
N ALA A 15 6.58 -10.32 20.35
CA ALA A 15 5.94 -9.11 19.85
C ALA A 15 4.51 -9.42 19.38
N ARG A 16 3.52 -8.81 20.06
CA ARG A 16 2.12 -8.95 19.70
C ARG A 16 1.83 -8.19 18.42
N LEU A 17 1.27 -8.91 17.45
CA LEU A 17 0.97 -8.45 16.12
C LEU A 17 -0.50 -8.69 15.78
N ILE A 18 -1.11 -7.77 15.06
CA ILE A 18 -2.36 -7.99 14.31
C ILE A 18 -2.08 -7.92 12.82
N LEU A 19 -2.73 -8.81 12.07
CA LEU A 19 -2.68 -8.85 10.61
C LEU A 19 -4.07 -8.50 10.06
N VAL A 20 -4.14 -7.53 9.15
CA VAL A 20 -5.37 -7.08 8.50
C VAL A 20 -5.22 -7.25 7.00
N GLU A 21 -5.99 -8.17 6.44
CA GLU A 21 -5.91 -8.60 5.04
C GLU A 21 -7.27 -9.18 4.64
N ASP A 22 -7.89 -8.69 3.60
CA ASP A 22 -9.22 -9.14 3.16
C ASP A 22 -9.18 -10.50 2.45
N ASP A 23 -8.12 -10.77 1.68
CA ASP A 23 -7.94 -12.08 1.03
C ASP A 23 -7.65 -13.19 2.04
N ALA A 24 -8.54 -14.16 2.11
CA ALA A 24 -8.48 -15.23 3.11
C ALA A 24 -7.22 -16.11 2.99
N PHE A 25 -6.76 -16.37 1.77
CA PHE A 25 -5.58 -17.20 1.54
C PHE A 25 -4.30 -16.45 1.94
N THR A 26 -4.16 -15.21 1.50
CA THR A 26 -3.04 -14.34 1.86
C THR A 26 -2.98 -14.13 3.38
N ARG A 27 -4.13 -13.85 4.00
CA ARG A 27 -4.25 -13.69 5.46
C ARG A 27 -3.78 -14.92 6.24
N ALA A 28 -4.20 -16.11 5.81
CA ALA A 28 -3.79 -17.36 6.45
C ALA A 28 -2.28 -17.58 6.28
N THR A 29 -1.80 -17.56 5.03
CA THR A 29 -0.41 -17.85 4.66
C THR A 29 0.58 -16.88 5.32
N LEU A 30 0.28 -15.58 5.26
CA LEU A 30 1.13 -14.55 5.85
C LEU A 30 1.12 -14.63 7.37
N GLY A 31 -0.04 -14.91 7.98
CA GLY A 31 -0.15 -15.11 9.42
C GLY A 31 0.70 -16.28 9.92
N ASP A 32 0.67 -17.41 9.23
CA ASP A 32 1.51 -18.58 9.55
C ASP A 32 3.00 -18.27 9.35
N ALA A 33 3.34 -17.58 8.27
CA ALA A 33 4.70 -17.17 8.03
C ALA A 33 5.25 -16.25 9.13
N LEU A 34 4.45 -15.30 9.63
CA LEU A 34 4.86 -14.41 10.72
C LEU A 34 5.00 -15.15 12.04
N ILE A 35 4.15 -16.15 12.32
CA ILE A 35 4.30 -17.03 13.50
C ILE A 35 5.60 -17.82 13.41
N LEU A 36 5.92 -18.39 12.24
CA LEU A 36 7.18 -19.11 12.03
C LEU A 36 8.42 -18.20 12.21
N GLN A 37 8.28 -16.91 11.94
CA GLN A 37 9.33 -15.90 12.19
C GLN A 37 9.36 -15.47 13.68
N GLY A 38 8.48 -15.99 14.53
CA GLY A 38 8.49 -15.81 15.99
C GLY A 38 7.63 -14.66 16.50
N PHE A 39 6.74 -14.09 15.69
CA PHE A 39 5.75 -13.12 16.18
C PHE A 39 4.57 -13.81 16.88
N ASP A 40 4.02 -13.13 17.87
CA ASP A 40 2.78 -13.51 18.55
C ASP A 40 1.59 -12.87 17.80
N VAL A 41 1.13 -13.54 16.74
CA VAL A 41 0.01 -13.07 15.92
C VAL A 41 -1.30 -13.26 16.68
N LYS A 42 -1.76 -12.19 17.33
CA LYS A 42 -2.94 -12.19 18.20
C LYS A 42 -4.26 -12.27 17.44
N ALA A 43 -4.30 -11.63 16.27
CA ALA A 43 -5.49 -11.66 15.43
C ALA A 43 -5.11 -11.60 13.94
N ARG A 44 -5.92 -12.29 13.13
CA ARG A 44 -5.89 -12.27 11.66
C ARG A 44 -7.30 -11.90 11.22
N VAL A 45 -7.48 -10.67 10.80
CA VAL A 45 -8.80 -10.07 10.53
C VAL A 45 -8.90 -9.54 9.12
N ALA A 46 -10.13 -9.39 8.63
CA ALA A 46 -10.39 -8.99 7.26
C ALA A 46 -10.83 -7.52 7.13
N THR A 47 -11.31 -6.92 8.22
CA THR A 47 -11.99 -5.63 8.16
C THR A 47 -11.43 -4.62 9.15
N ALA A 48 -11.69 -3.34 8.89
CA ALA A 48 -11.34 -2.24 9.78
C ALA A 48 -11.98 -2.40 11.19
N ALA A 49 -13.23 -2.81 11.25
CA ALA A 49 -13.96 -2.98 12.52
C ALA A 49 -13.30 -4.06 13.38
N GLU A 50 -12.97 -5.22 12.79
CA GLU A 50 -12.28 -6.31 13.48
C GLU A 50 -10.87 -5.89 13.93
N ALA A 51 -10.15 -5.11 13.12
CA ALA A 51 -8.83 -4.59 13.47
C ALA A 51 -8.87 -3.71 14.72
N LEU A 52 -9.87 -2.83 14.84
CA LEU A 52 -10.06 -1.96 15.98
C LEU A 52 -10.50 -2.73 17.25
N ALA A 53 -11.29 -3.79 17.09
CA ALA A 53 -11.65 -4.70 18.17
C ALA A 53 -10.42 -5.48 18.66
N ALA A 54 -9.63 -6.03 17.72
CA ALA A 54 -8.39 -6.74 18.05
C ALA A 54 -7.35 -5.84 18.75
N GLN A 55 -7.27 -4.56 18.36
CA GLN A 55 -6.40 -3.61 19.08
C GLN A 55 -6.84 -3.41 20.53
N ALA A 56 -8.15 -3.27 20.77
CA ALA A 56 -8.69 -3.08 22.11
C ALA A 56 -8.46 -4.31 23.00
N GLU A 57 -8.61 -5.51 22.44
CA GLU A 57 -8.48 -6.76 23.17
C GLU A 57 -7.02 -7.15 23.45
N HIS A 58 -6.14 -6.99 22.47
CA HIS A 58 -4.81 -7.59 22.52
C HIS A 58 -3.68 -6.59 22.74
N ALA A 59 -3.94 -5.28 22.65
CA ALA A 59 -2.94 -4.22 22.76
C ALA A 59 -1.67 -4.54 21.92
N PRO A 60 -1.77 -4.70 20.57
CA PRO A 60 -0.66 -5.08 19.73
C PRO A 60 0.41 -3.99 19.69
N GLN A 61 1.66 -4.41 19.49
CA GLN A 61 2.81 -3.53 19.33
C GLN A 61 3.03 -3.13 17.87
N VAL A 62 2.53 -3.95 16.95
CA VAL A 62 2.64 -3.72 15.52
C VAL A 62 1.39 -4.23 14.79
N ALA A 63 0.99 -3.51 13.74
CA ALA A 63 -0.04 -3.93 12.81
C ALA A 63 0.56 -4.08 11.41
N VAL A 64 0.28 -5.21 10.77
CA VAL A 64 0.55 -5.44 9.34
C VAL A 64 -0.78 -5.32 8.61
N LEU A 65 -0.86 -4.42 7.64
CA LEU A 65 -2.10 -4.00 7.01
C LEU A 65 -1.97 -4.11 5.48
N ASP A 66 -2.92 -4.75 4.81
CA ASP A 66 -3.10 -4.45 3.39
C ASP A 66 -3.71 -3.04 3.24
N LEU A 67 -3.45 -2.40 2.12
CA LEU A 67 -4.06 -1.11 1.79
C LEU A 67 -5.48 -1.26 1.27
N ASP A 68 -5.71 -2.27 0.43
CA ASP A 68 -7.01 -2.55 -0.17
C ASP A 68 -7.73 -3.60 0.67
N LEU A 69 -8.71 -3.20 1.43
CA LEU A 69 -9.53 -4.07 2.26
C LEU A 69 -10.93 -4.28 1.66
N GLY A 70 -11.08 -4.04 0.35
CA GLY A 70 -12.35 -4.14 -0.36
C GLY A 70 -13.26 -2.94 -0.10
N ILE A 71 -14.57 -3.21 0.08
CA ILE A 71 -15.56 -2.13 0.27
C ILE A 71 -15.46 -1.58 1.69
N GLY A 72 -15.20 -0.27 1.81
CA GLY A 72 -15.16 0.42 3.10
C GLY A 72 -13.85 1.15 3.36
N PRO A 73 -13.45 1.30 4.63
CA PRO A 73 -12.21 1.99 5.00
C PRO A 73 -10.97 1.27 4.44
N THR A 74 -10.02 2.06 3.94
CA THR A 74 -8.73 1.56 3.45
C THR A 74 -7.81 1.17 4.61
N GLY A 75 -6.73 0.43 4.32
CA GLY A 75 -5.69 0.15 5.32
C GLY A 75 -5.05 1.42 5.90
N ILE A 76 -5.07 2.55 5.17
CA ILE A 76 -4.57 3.83 5.69
C ILE A 76 -5.52 4.37 6.76
N ASP A 77 -6.84 4.30 6.53
CA ASP A 77 -7.84 4.70 7.53
C ASP A 77 -7.73 3.86 8.78
N VAL A 78 -7.54 2.54 8.62
CA VAL A 78 -7.26 1.62 9.74
C VAL A 78 -6.01 2.03 10.50
N ALA A 79 -4.91 2.30 9.80
CA ALA A 79 -3.64 2.70 10.43
C ALA A 79 -3.78 4.00 11.23
N ILE A 80 -4.49 4.99 10.69
CA ILE A 80 -4.79 6.25 11.39
C ILE A 80 -5.63 5.99 12.65
N ALA A 81 -6.68 5.17 12.53
CA ALA A 81 -7.55 4.84 13.66
C ALA A 81 -6.80 4.06 14.76
N LEU A 82 -5.92 3.13 14.38
CA LEU A 82 -5.04 2.42 15.31
C LEU A 82 -4.08 3.37 16.03
N ARG A 83 -3.46 4.31 15.30
CA ARG A 83 -2.56 5.33 15.86
C ARG A 83 -3.25 6.32 16.80
N ASN A 84 -4.49 6.68 16.52
CA ASN A 84 -5.28 7.54 17.40
C ASN A 84 -5.51 6.89 18.79
N LYS A 85 -5.62 5.56 18.84
CA LYS A 85 -5.77 4.81 20.08
C LYS A 85 -4.43 4.47 20.74
N ASN A 86 -3.42 4.14 19.95
CA ASN A 86 -2.06 3.84 20.41
C ASN A 86 -1.03 4.54 19.50
N PRO A 87 -0.56 5.75 19.86
CA PRO A 87 0.41 6.50 19.05
C PRO A 87 1.74 5.76 18.82
N GLN A 88 2.07 4.78 19.63
CA GLN A 88 3.32 4.02 19.54
C GLN A 88 3.19 2.70 18.77
N ILE A 89 2.02 2.36 18.24
CA ILE A 89 1.88 1.14 17.45
C ILE A 89 2.71 1.24 16.16
N GLY A 90 3.54 0.23 15.88
CA GLY A 90 4.23 0.11 14.59
C GLY A 90 3.23 -0.16 13.48
N ILE A 91 3.40 0.47 12.32
CA ILE A 91 2.55 0.23 11.16
C ILE A 91 3.42 -0.28 10.01
N VAL A 92 3.01 -1.39 9.42
CA VAL A 92 3.59 -1.93 8.19
C VAL A 92 2.47 -2.13 7.19
N PHE A 93 2.51 -1.41 6.09
CA PHE A 93 1.67 -1.69 4.93
C PHE A 93 2.35 -2.78 4.09
N LEU A 94 1.62 -3.82 3.77
CA LEU A 94 2.06 -4.89 2.88
C LEU A 94 1.01 -5.09 1.80
N THR A 95 1.27 -4.59 0.60
CA THR A 95 0.28 -4.46 -0.47
C THR A 95 0.88 -4.75 -1.84
N THR A 96 0.05 -5.08 -2.82
CA THR A 96 0.48 -5.24 -4.22
C THR A 96 0.63 -3.90 -4.96
N TYR A 97 0.00 -2.84 -4.46
CA TYR A 97 0.04 -1.53 -5.11
C TYR A 97 1.43 -0.89 -4.99
N LYS A 98 1.98 -0.42 -6.10
CA LYS A 98 3.24 0.36 -6.10
C LYS A 98 3.04 1.81 -5.68
N ASP A 99 1.83 2.34 -5.85
CA ASP A 99 1.43 3.68 -5.44
C ASP A 99 0.04 3.64 -4.81
N PRO A 100 -0.15 4.10 -3.56
CA PRO A 100 -1.44 4.06 -2.89
C PRO A 100 -2.53 4.89 -3.61
N ARG A 101 -2.17 5.90 -4.40
CA ARG A 101 -3.11 6.72 -5.18
C ARG A 101 -3.87 5.92 -6.25
N LEU A 102 -3.40 4.69 -6.58
CA LEU A 102 -4.11 3.78 -7.47
C LEU A 102 -5.37 3.17 -6.84
N ILE A 103 -5.45 3.14 -5.51
CA ILE A 103 -6.65 2.68 -4.79
C ILE A 103 -7.68 3.81 -4.81
N GLU A 104 -7.29 4.94 -4.26
CA GLU A 104 -8.14 6.13 -4.17
C GLU A 104 -7.26 7.39 -4.25
N SER A 105 -7.71 8.38 -5.01
CA SER A 105 -6.94 9.60 -5.27
C SER A 105 -6.83 10.54 -4.08
N ASN A 106 -7.78 10.49 -3.16
CA ASN A 106 -7.88 11.35 -1.98
C ASN A 106 -7.50 10.64 -0.68
N LEU A 107 -6.62 9.66 -0.75
CA LEU A 107 -6.15 8.96 0.45
C LEU A 107 -5.51 9.92 1.45
N PRO A 108 -5.76 9.71 2.75
CA PRO A 108 -5.05 10.43 3.80
C PRO A 108 -3.54 10.22 3.71
N THR A 109 -2.79 11.14 4.28
CA THR A 109 -1.33 10.97 4.40
C THR A 109 -1.03 9.75 5.27
N LEU A 110 -0.07 8.94 4.82
CA LEU A 110 0.39 7.78 5.58
C LEU A 110 0.90 8.22 6.97
N PRO A 111 0.58 7.46 8.03
CA PRO A 111 1.07 7.75 9.37
C PRO A 111 2.60 7.84 9.43
N GLU A 112 3.11 8.82 10.18
CA GLU A 112 4.54 9.00 10.35
C GLU A 112 5.19 7.71 10.86
N GLY A 113 6.34 7.36 10.29
CA GLY A 113 7.10 6.17 10.66
C GLY A 113 6.51 4.83 10.16
N ALA A 114 5.39 4.84 9.46
CA ALA A 114 4.90 3.63 8.81
C ALA A 114 5.91 3.08 7.78
N ILE A 115 5.97 1.77 7.65
CA ILE A 115 6.75 1.08 6.62
C ILE A 115 5.80 0.65 5.52
N TYR A 116 6.23 0.79 4.28
CA TYR A 116 5.48 0.37 3.11
C TYR A 116 6.26 -0.71 2.36
N LEU A 117 5.65 -1.84 2.15
CA LEU A 117 6.24 -2.98 1.46
C LEU A 117 5.35 -3.40 0.29
N ASN A 118 5.96 -3.62 -0.85
CA ASN A 118 5.24 -4.21 -1.98
C ASN A 118 5.34 -5.74 -1.90
N LYS A 119 4.18 -6.42 -1.87
CA LYS A 119 4.10 -7.90 -1.80
C LYS A 119 4.91 -8.59 -2.91
N LEU A 120 4.94 -7.99 -4.12
CA LEU A 120 5.63 -8.55 -5.28
C LEU A 120 7.16 -8.39 -5.23
N GLU A 121 7.66 -7.47 -4.41
CA GLU A 121 9.10 -7.23 -4.25
C GLU A 121 9.68 -8.02 -3.07
N MET A 122 8.82 -8.63 -2.26
CA MET A 122 9.25 -9.42 -1.11
C MET A 122 9.71 -10.80 -1.55
N THR A 123 10.99 -11.07 -1.37
CA THR A 123 11.61 -12.34 -1.76
C THR A 123 11.63 -13.39 -0.65
N SER A 124 11.35 -12.98 0.59
CA SER A 124 11.34 -13.91 1.73
C SER A 124 10.50 -13.39 2.90
N THR A 125 9.95 -14.28 3.68
CA THR A 125 9.21 -13.97 4.90
C THR A 125 10.10 -13.35 5.99
N SER A 126 11.39 -13.69 6.01
CA SER A 126 12.38 -13.10 6.92
C SER A 126 12.62 -11.61 6.64
N ALA A 127 12.55 -11.18 5.37
CA ALA A 127 12.66 -9.78 5.00
C ALA A 127 11.45 -8.99 5.54
N ILE A 128 10.23 -9.55 5.44
CA ILE A 128 9.02 -8.97 6.03
C ILE A 128 9.19 -8.87 7.54
N ALA A 129 9.61 -9.94 8.20
CA ALA A 129 9.82 -10.00 9.65
C ALA A 129 10.81 -8.92 10.14
N GLY A 130 11.89 -8.69 9.41
CA GLY A 130 12.85 -7.63 9.72
C GLY A 130 12.22 -6.24 9.68
N GLN A 131 11.35 -5.98 8.71
CA GLN A 131 10.65 -4.70 8.59
C GLN A 131 9.58 -4.53 9.68
N VAL A 132 8.84 -5.61 10.01
CA VAL A 132 7.87 -5.61 11.12
C VAL A 132 8.57 -5.29 12.44
N SER A 133 9.71 -5.91 12.72
CA SER A 133 10.54 -5.62 13.89
C SER A 133 11.03 -4.17 13.90
N SER A 134 11.44 -3.65 12.76
CA SER A 134 11.86 -2.25 12.62
C SER A 134 10.73 -1.25 12.88
N ALA A 135 9.50 -1.56 12.42
CA ALA A 135 8.32 -0.74 12.68
C ALA A 135 7.97 -0.68 14.16
N MET A 136 8.07 -1.83 14.85
CA MET A 136 7.82 -1.94 16.29
C MET A 136 8.85 -1.15 17.11
N MET A 137 10.14 -1.29 16.80
CA MET A 137 11.20 -0.64 17.58
C MET A 137 11.29 0.87 17.33
N LYS A 138 10.89 1.33 16.18
CA LYS A 138 11.01 2.74 15.76
C LYS A 138 9.71 3.22 15.09
N PRO A 139 8.59 3.24 15.81
CA PRO A 139 7.29 3.48 15.20
C PRO A 139 7.12 4.89 14.63
N LEU A 140 7.86 5.89 15.13
CA LEU A 140 7.73 7.30 14.75
C LEU A 140 8.94 7.85 13.98
N VAL A 141 9.89 7.00 13.58
CA VAL A 141 11.02 7.47 12.76
C VAL A 141 10.55 7.78 11.36
N ARG A 142 10.69 9.02 10.93
CA ARG A 142 10.41 9.45 9.56
C ARG A 142 11.16 8.59 8.56
N ARG A 143 10.43 8.01 7.62
CA ARG A 143 10.97 7.22 6.53
C ARG A 143 10.54 7.85 5.21
N SER A 144 11.47 7.92 4.26
CA SER A 144 11.10 8.27 2.89
C SER A 144 10.48 7.03 2.25
N PHE A 145 9.32 7.22 1.67
CA PHE A 145 8.65 6.13 0.98
C PHE A 145 9.24 5.94 -0.42
N PRO A 146 9.69 4.73 -0.79
CA PRO A 146 10.37 4.47 -2.06
C PRO A 146 9.58 4.89 -3.29
N TRP A 147 8.24 4.74 -3.26
CA TRP A 147 7.37 5.09 -4.39
C TRP A 147 7.34 6.59 -4.69
N VAL A 148 7.55 7.46 -3.69
CA VAL A 148 7.56 8.91 -3.90
C VAL A 148 8.71 9.34 -4.81
N ARG A 149 9.81 8.58 -4.84
CA ARG A 149 11.01 8.92 -5.63
C ARG A 149 11.23 8.03 -6.84
N ASN A 150 10.83 6.77 -6.79
CA ASN A 150 11.23 5.75 -7.76
C ASN A 150 10.05 5.12 -8.52
N SER A 151 8.80 5.49 -8.21
CA SER A 151 7.64 5.00 -8.98
C SER A 151 7.56 5.72 -10.32
N PRO A 152 7.30 5.02 -11.42
CA PRO A 152 6.95 5.64 -12.70
C PRO A 152 5.77 6.61 -12.58
N LEU A 153 4.91 6.38 -11.59
CA LEU A 153 3.74 7.20 -11.29
C LEU A 153 4.07 8.48 -10.50
N SER A 154 5.29 8.59 -9.92
CA SER A 154 5.67 9.75 -9.11
C SER A 154 5.62 11.09 -9.86
N ALA A 155 5.83 11.06 -11.18
CA ALA A 155 5.74 12.22 -12.06
C ALA A 155 4.29 12.61 -12.43
N LEU A 156 3.31 11.74 -12.14
CA LEU A 156 1.91 11.99 -12.44
C LEU A 156 1.23 12.75 -11.31
N SER A 157 0.43 13.77 -11.70
CA SER A 157 -0.48 14.41 -10.75
C SER A 157 -1.63 13.47 -10.35
N THR A 158 -2.29 13.76 -9.22
CA THR A 158 -3.49 13.04 -8.78
C THR A 158 -4.54 12.96 -9.88
N LEU A 159 -4.83 14.08 -10.56
CA LEU A 159 -5.75 14.11 -11.69
C LEU A 159 -5.35 13.17 -12.83
N GLN A 160 -4.06 13.07 -13.14
CA GLN A 160 -3.58 12.16 -14.19
C GLN A 160 -3.73 10.68 -13.78
N ILE A 161 -3.54 10.37 -12.51
CA ILE A 161 -3.79 9.02 -11.97
C ILE A 161 -5.28 8.67 -12.02
N GLU A 162 -6.16 9.61 -11.70
CA GLU A 162 -7.61 9.43 -11.83
C GLU A 162 -8.03 9.16 -13.27
N ILE A 163 -7.53 9.97 -14.22
CA ILE A 163 -7.78 9.74 -15.65
C ILE A 163 -7.26 8.37 -16.08
N MET A 164 -6.08 7.97 -15.63
CA MET A 164 -5.51 6.65 -15.89
C MET A 164 -6.41 5.52 -15.36
N LYS A 165 -6.98 5.70 -14.17
CA LYS A 165 -7.93 4.77 -13.55
C LYS A 165 -9.22 4.67 -14.37
N GLU A 166 -9.86 5.80 -14.73
CA GLU A 166 -11.07 5.82 -15.55
C GLU A 166 -10.85 5.15 -16.91
N ILE A 167 -9.68 5.35 -17.53
CA ILE A 167 -9.28 4.65 -18.76
C ILE A 167 -9.18 3.14 -18.51
N ALA A 168 -8.61 2.71 -17.40
CA ALA A 168 -8.48 1.29 -17.07
C ALA A 168 -9.84 0.62 -16.76
N GLU A 169 -10.80 1.39 -16.27
CA GLU A 169 -12.19 1.01 -16.06
C GLU A 169 -13.02 0.99 -17.37
N GLY A 170 -12.43 1.40 -18.50
CA GLY A 170 -13.05 1.35 -19.82
C GLY A 170 -13.74 2.63 -20.27
N ALA A 171 -13.68 3.72 -19.48
CA ALA A 171 -14.32 4.99 -19.84
C ALA A 171 -13.73 5.59 -21.13
N SER A 172 -14.58 6.08 -22.03
CA SER A 172 -14.19 6.80 -23.24
C SER A 172 -13.68 8.22 -22.92
N THR A 173 -12.98 8.86 -23.88
CA THR A 173 -12.55 10.25 -23.73
C THR A 173 -13.74 11.20 -23.49
N SER A 174 -14.85 10.97 -24.19
CA SER A 174 -16.07 11.78 -24.05
C SER A 174 -16.74 11.61 -22.68
N GLU A 175 -16.77 10.40 -22.12
CA GLU A 175 -17.30 10.13 -20.78
C GLU A 175 -16.45 10.80 -19.71
N ILE A 176 -15.12 10.67 -19.79
CA ILE A 176 -14.18 11.35 -18.87
C ILE A 176 -14.32 12.87 -18.97
N ALA A 177 -14.41 13.42 -20.18
CA ALA A 177 -14.58 14.85 -20.40
C ALA A 177 -15.89 15.37 -19.77
N ARG A 178 -16.99 14.62 -19.98
CA ARG A 178 -18.31 14.95 -19.42
C ARG A 178 -18.34 14.88 -17.91
N SER A 179 -17.82 13.81 -17.30
CA SER A 179 -17.81 13.63 -15.84
C SER A 179 -17.00 14.74 -15.13
N ARG A 180 -15.97 15.26 -15.82
CA ARG A 180 -15.08 16.29 -15.28
C ARG A 180 -15.40 17.72 -15.71
N GLY A 181 -16.40 17.92 -16.58
CA GLY A 181 -16.79 19.25 -17.07
C GLY A 181 -15.71 19.94 -17.91
N VAL A 182 -14.93 19.18 -18.67
CA VAL A 182 -13.86 19.69 -19.54
C VAL A 182 -14.05 19.26 -20.99
N SER A 183 -13.24 19.79 -21.91
CA SER A 183 -13.28 19.36 -23.33
C SER A 183 -12.55 18.03 -23.53
N GLU A 184 -12.97 17.24 -24.52
CA GLU A 184 -12.26 16.02 -24.94
C GLU A 184 -10.79 16.30 -25.29
N GLN A 185 -10.52 17.44 -25.93
CA GLN A 185 -9.15 17.87 -26.23
C GLN A 185 -8.28 18.05 -24.98
N ALA A 186 -8.87 18.47 -23.84
CA ALA A 186 -8.14 18.56 -22.57
C ALA A 186 -7.79 17.18 -22.03
N ILE A 187 -8.70 16.20 -22.18
CA ILE A 187 -8.44 14.81 -21.82
C ILE A 187 -7.37 14.20 -22.72
N ASP A 188 -7.41 14.40 -24.05
CA ASP A 188 -6.39 13.91 -24.99
C ASP A 188 -4.99 14.47 -24.68
N LYS A 189 -4.91 15.74 -24.29
CA LYS A 189 -3.65 16.34 -23.81
C LYS A 189 -3.17 15.67 -22.51
N SER A 190 -4.08 15.32 -21.61
CA SER A 190 -3.75 14.61 -20.35
C SER A 190 -3.27 13.19 -20.65
N ILE A 191 -3.94 12.45 -21.52
CA ILE A 191 -3.54 11.12 -21.99
C ILE A 191 -2.12 11.16 -22.59
N SER A 192 -1.86 12.15 -23.46
CA SER A 192 -0.53 12.34 -24.06
C SER A 192 0.56 12.63 -23.02
N ARG A 193 0.25 13.41 -21.99
CA ARG A 193 1.19 13.68 -20.88
C ARG A 193 1.42 12.45 -20.02
N ILE A 194 0.37 11.70 -19.69
CA ILE A 194 0.48 10.42 -18.95
C ILE A 194 1.43 9.48 -19.69
N SER A 195 1.20 9.27 -20.99
CA SER A 195 2.05 8.38 -21.80
C SER A 195 3.50 8.85 -21.84
N LYS A 196 3.73 10.17 -21.96
CA LYS A 196 5.09 10.73 -21.93
C LYS A 196 5.78 10.49 -20.58
N HIS A 197 5.09 10.71 -19.47
CA HIS A 197 5.65 10.51 -18.13
C HIS A 197 5.94 9.03 -17.85
N LEU A 198 5.09 8.14 -18.34
CA LEU A 198 5.28 6.69 -18.21
C LEU A 198 6.31 6.11 -19.21
N GLY A 199 6.86 6.95 -20.11
CA GLY A 199 7.81 6.49 -21.14
C GLY A 199 7.20 5.52 -22.13
N LEU A 200 5.88 5.57 -22.36
CA LEU A 200 5.20 4.64 -23.26
C LEU A 200 5.57 4.94 -24.72
N PRO A 201 5.91 3.91 -25.53
CA PRO A 201 6.34 4.10 -26.89
C PRO A 201 5.21 4.67 -27.76
N LYS A 202 5.55 5.62 -28.62
CA LYS A 202 4.66 6.09 -29.69
C LYS A 202 4.86 5.15 -30.88
N SER A 203 4.13 4.02 -30.93
CA SER A 203 4.13 3.17 -32.11
C SER A 203 2.79 3.26 -32.83
N ALA A 204 2.82 3.15 -34.15
CA ALA A 204 1.61 3.12 -34.98
C ALA A 204 0.73 1.88 -34.68
N ASP A 205 1.34 0.80 -34.18
CA ASP A 205 0.70 -0.50 -33.95
C ASP A 205 0.16 -0.66 -32.51
N SER A 206 0.37 0.32 -31.64
CA SER A 206 -0.02 0.23 -30.23
C SER A 206 -0.89 1.41 -29.81
N HIS A 207 -2.16 1.15 -29.55
CA HIS A 207 -3.09 2.15 -29.05
C HIS A 207 -2.64 2.68 -27.68
N GLN A 208 -2.40 3.98 -27.58
CA GLN A 208 -1.91 4.66 -26.39
C GLN A 208 -2.74 4.34 -25.14
N ARG A 209 -4.06 4.22 -25.28
CA ARG A 209 -4.97 3.85 -24.18
C ARG A 209 -4.70 2.44 -23.66
N VAL A 210 -4.45 1.48 -24.55
CA VAL A 210 -4.14 0.09 -24.15
C VAL A 210 -2.84 0.03 -23.34
N GLN A 211 -1.85 0.82 -23.72
CA GLN A 211 -0.58 0.91 -22.96
C GLN A 211 -0.79 1.54 -21.58
N ILE A 212 -1.66 2.55 -21.47
CA ILE A 212 -2.02 3.15 -20.17
C ILE A 212 -2.74 2.14 -19.28
N VAL A 213 -3.69 1.39 -19.83
CA VAL A 213 -4.40 0.30 -19.11
C VAL A 213 -3.39 -0.72 -18.58
N ARG A 214 -2.48 -1.18 -19.43
CA ARG A 214 -1.43 -2.11 -19.04
C ARG A 214 -0.56 -1.54 -17.92
N ALA A 215 -0.08 -0.30 -18.07
CA ALA A 215 0.71 0.36 -17.04
C ALA A 215 -0.05 0.52 -15.71
N PHE A 216 -1.38 0.75 -15.75
CA PHE A 216 -2.21 0.80 -14.56
C PHE A 216 -2.20 -0.54 -13.83
N PHE A 217 -2.51 -1.64 -14.52
CA PHE A 217 -2.57 -2.96 -13.89
C PHE A 217 -1.19 -3.47 -13.43
N GLU A 218 -0.12 -3.19 -14.17
CA GLU A 218 1.26 -3.50 -13.75
C GLU A 218 1.65 -2.78 -12.43
N ASN A 219 1.18 -1.55 -12.23
CA ASN A 219 1.42 -0.79 -10.99
C ASN A 219 0.43 -1.14 -9.87
N LYS A 220 -0.73 -1.71 -10.21
CA LYS A 220 -1.67 -2.31 -9.26
C LYS A 220 -1.21 -3.69 -8.76
N GLY A 221 -0.20 -4.27 -9.41
CA GLY A 221 0.29 -5.61 -9.08
C GLY A 221 -0.51 -6.75 -9.71
N GLN A 222 -1.30 -6.44 -10.72
CA GLN A 222 -2.01 -7.41 -11.54
C GLN A 222 -1.29 -7.47 -12.88
N GLY A 223 -0.51 -8.56 -13.11
CA GLY A 223 0.05 -8.83 -14.44
C GLY A 223 -1.09 -9.14 -15.42
N ILE A 224 -1.05 -8.52 -16.61
CA ILE A 224 -1.90 -8.87 -17.76
C ILE A 224 -1.11 -9.84 -18.62
#